data_64117207009d5b89d7d923d7c3cfae14
#
_entry.id   64117207009d5b89d7d923d7c3cfae14
#
_cell.length_a   1.000
_cell.length_b   1.000
_cell.length_c   1.000
_cell.angle_alpha   90.00
_cell.angle_beta   90.00
_cell.angle_gamma   90.00
#
_symmetry.space_group_name_H-M   'P 1'
#
loop_
_entity.id
_entity.type
_entity.pdbx_description
1 polymer ?
#
loop_
_entity_poly.entity_id
_entity_poly.type
_entity_poly.pdbx_seq_one_letter_code
_entity_poly.pdbx_strand_id
1 'polypeptide(L)'
;RAKRRRSLLSALDDEGLRAVMWDYLLPLYLAPGRHAPEVLDLCWDMAEGLGEGVFRRQTQALQTRTSRLDQLAQFDRPVLILRGAEDQICPRHFHTDLAAALPNAHYQEIDGAGHLPTLEAPIETAEIIAKWLRI
;
A
#
# COMPACT_ATOMS: atom_id res chain seq x y z
N ARG A 1 10.95 7.63 2.34
CA ARG A 1 9.86 7.07 3.17
C ARG A 1 9.92 7.54 4.62
N ALA A 2 11.04 7.39 5.33
CA ALA A 2 11.16 7.80 6.73
C ALA A 2 10.92 9.31 6.93
N LYS A 3 11.47 10.16 6.05
CA LYS A 3 11.28 11.62 6.10
C LYS A 3 9.80 12.00 5.93
N ARG A 4 9.07 11.36 5.02
CA ARG A 4 7.64 11.59 4.80
C ARG A 4 6.80 11.20 6.03
N ARG A 5 7.13 10.06 6.67
CA ARG A 5 6.40 9.61 7.87
C ARG A 5 6.64 10.47 9.09
N ARG A 6 7.85 11.03 9.25
CA ARG A 6 8.12 12.05 10.27
C ARG A 6 7.26 13.28 10.05
N SER A 7 7.13 13.72 8.79
CA SER A 7 6.22 14.81 8.44
C SER A 7 4.76 14.48 8.79
N LEU A 8 4.30 13.24 8.55
CA LEU A 8 2.94 12.82 8.91
C LEU A 8 2.70 12.82 10.42
N LEU A 9 3.68 12.43 11.24
CA LEU A 9 3.55 12.50 12.70
C LEU A 9 3.52 13.94 13.21
N SER A 10 4.32 14.84 12.61
CA SER A 10 4.25 16.26 12.93
C SER A 10 2.89 16.85 12.53
N ALA A 11 2.40 16.55 11.34
CA ALA A 11 1.08 16.99 10.91
C ALA A 11 -0.04 16.41 11.81
N LEU A 12 0.12 15.18 12.30
CA LEU A 12 -0.82 14.57 13.23
C LEU A 12 -0.89 15.34 14.55
N ASP A 13 0.26 15.79 15.08
CA ASP A 13 0.33 16.57 16.31
C ASP A 13 -0.28 17.98 16.13
N ASP A 14 -0.11 18.56 14.95
CA ASP A 14 -0.52 19.94 14.67
C ASP A 14 -1.98 20.04 14.16
N GLU A 15 -2.42 19.08 13.35
CA GLU A 15 -3.64 19.17 12.54
C GLU A 15 -4.66 18.05 12.84
N GLY A 16 -4.21 16.97 13.50
CA GLY A 16 -5.03 15.80 13.85
C GLY A 16 -5.20 14.78 12.71
N LEU A 17 -5.78 13.62 13.07
CA LEU A 17 -5.90 12.46 12.18
C LEU A 17 -6.70 12.74 10.91
N ARG A 18 -7.80 13.51 11.02
CA ARG A 18 -8.67 13.82 9.87
C ARG A 18 -7.91 14.58 8.79
N ALA A 19 -7.18 15.62 9.16
CA ALA A 19 -6.40 16.41 8.20
C ALA A 19 -5.28 15.55 7.59
N VAL A 20 -4.58 14.75 8.40
CA VAL A 20 -3.53 13.84 7.90
C VAL A 20 -4.10 12.86 6.87
N MET A 21 -5.26 12.29 7.10
CA MET A 21 -5.88 11.38 6.14
C MET A 21 -6.31 12.11 4.88
N TRP A 22 -7.12 13.16 4.97
CA TRP A 22 -7.73 13.80 3.82
C TRP A 22 -6.77 14.65 2.98
N ASP A 23 -5.79 15.31 3.60
CA ASP A 23 -4.91 16.25 2.89
C ASP A 23 -3.60 15.60 2.43
N TYR A 24 -3.15 14.52 3.10
CA TYR A 24 -1.83 13.93 2.83
C TYR A 24 -1.87 12.48 2.32
N LEU A 25 -2.86 11.65 2.72
CA LEU A 25 -2.84 10.22 2.42
C LEU A 25 -3.87 9.80 1.38
N LEU A 26 -5.15 10.09 1.61
CA LEU A 26 -6.24 9.67 0.73
C LEU A 26 -6.07 10.12 -0.72
N PRO A 27 -5.56 11.34 -1.02
CA PRO A 27 -5.30 11.75 -2.39
C PRO A 27 -4.31 10.87 -3.17
N LEU A 28 -3.52 10.05 -2.44
CA LEU A 28 -2.50 9.18 -3.03
C LEU A 28 -2.92 7.71 -3.08
N TYR A 29 -4.07 7.36 -2.52
CA TYR A 29 -4.52 5.97 -2.45
C TYR A 29 -5.07 5.48 -3.78
N LEU A 30 -5.75 6.36 -4.52
CA LEU A 30 -6.32 6.01 -5.82
C LEU A 30 -5.37 6.34 -6.97
N ALA A 31 -5.61 5.71 -8.11
CA ALA A 31 -4.96 6.10 -9.36
C ALA A 31 -5.24 7.57 -9.69
N PRO A 32 -4.28 8.32 -10.27
CA PRO A 32 -4.48 9.72 -10.62
C PRO A 32 -5.71 9.94 -11.51
N GLY A 33 -6.56 10.88 -11.10
CA GLY A 33 -7.80 11.21 -11.83
C GLY A 33 -8.96 10.24 -11.62
N ARG A 34 -8.78 9.18 -10.84
CA ARG A 34 -9.86 8.28 -10.46
C ARG A 34 -10.75 8.93 -9.41
N HIS A 35 -12.04 8.92 -9.66
CA HIS A 35 -13.06 9.40 -8.73
C HIS A 35 -13.82 8.21 -8.13
N ALA A 36 -13.53 7.90 -6.87
CA ALA A 36 -14.18 6.83 -6.11
C ALA A 36 -14.35 7.27 -4.64
N PRO A 37 -15.29 8.21 -4.39
CA PRO A 37 -15.50 8.76 -3.05
C PRO A 37 -15.83 7.67 -2.01
N GLU A 38 -16.57 6.64 -2.41
CA GLU A 38 -16.94 5.51 -1.57
C GLU A 38 -15.70 4.74 -1.04
N VAL A 39 -14.64 4.66 -1.82
CA VAL A 39 -13.36 4.04 -1.37
C VAL A 39 -12.65 4.95 -0.39
N LEU A 40 -12.64 6.25 -0.64
CA LEU A 40 -12.02 7.22 0.26
C LEU A 40 -12.75 7.30 1.60
N ASP A 41 -14.10 7.29 1.57
CA ASP A 41 -14.94 7.27 2.77
C ASP A 41 -14.69 5.99 3.58
N LEU A 42 -14.63 4.83 2.93
CA LEU A 42 -14.29 3.56 3.58
C LEU A 42 -12.91 3.63 4.26
N CYS A 43 -11.91 4.17 3.58
CA CYS A 43 -10.56 4.34 4.16
C CYS A 43 -10.56 5.30 5.35
N TRP A 44 -11.38 6.36 5.30
CA TRP A 44 -11.55 7.27 6.42
C TRP A 44 -12.23 6.57 7.60
N ASP A 45 -13.33 5.88 7.40
CA ASP A 45 -14.07 5.15 8.44
C ASP A 45 -13.17 4.14 9.17
N MET A 46 -12.34 3.42 8.40
CA MET A 46 -11.35 2.50 8.97
C MET A 46 -10.29 3.23 9.83
N ALA A 47 -9.79 4.36 9.36
CA ALA A 47 -8.79 5.14 10.09
C ALA A 47 -9.38 5.77 11.36
N GLU A 48 -10.58 6.33 11.28
CA GLU A 48 -11.31 6.91 12.39
C GLU A 48 -11.64 5.85 13.46
N GLY A 49 -12.14 4.70 13.03
CA GLY A 49 -12.46 3.58 13.92
C GLY A 49 -11.25 3.02 14.69
N LEU A 50 -10.06 3.03 14.07
CA LEU A 50 -8.81 2.64 14.73
C LEU A 50 -8.24 3.75 15.62
N GLY A 51 -8.46 5.00 15.24
CA GLY A 51 -8.07 6.19 15.96
C GLY A 51 -6.60 6.57 15.86
N GLU A 52 -6.32 7.79 16.31
CA GLU A 52 -5.00 8.43 16.23
C GLU A 52 -3.88 7.63 16.88
N GLY A 53 -4.15 7.04 18.05
CA GLY A 53 -3.16 6.25 18.78
C GLY A 53 -2.66 5.04 18.00
N VAL A 54 -3.54 4.37 17.25
CA VAL A 54 -3.16 3.24 16.36
C VAL A 54 -2.38 3.77 15.17
N PHE A 55 -2.85 4.82 14.51
CA PHE A 55 -2.16 5.45 13.40
C PHE A 55 -0.70 5.83 13.76
N ARG A 56 -0.52 6.46 14.92
CA ARG A 56 0.79 6.85 15.44
C ARG A 56 1.72 5.66 15.62
N ARG A 57 1.27 4.59 16.30
CA ARG A 57 2.06 3.37 16.51
C ARG A 57 2.44 2.68 15.20
N GLN A 58 1.51 2.56 14.26
CA GLN A 58 1.76 1.98 12.94
C GLN A 58 2.77 2.81 12.15
N THR A 59 2.65 4.14 12.16
CA THR A 59 3.58 5.04 11.49
C THR A 59 4.98 4.92 12.09
N GLN A 60 5.11 4.87 13.42
CA GLN A 60 6.39 4.65 14.10
C GLN A 60 7.01 3.29 13.76
N ALA A 61 6.22 2.21 13.78
CA ALA A 61 6.69 0.88 13.40
C ALA A 61 7.22 0.83 11.97
N LEU A 62 6.54 1.53 11.04
CA LEU A 62 7.00 1.65 9.67
C LEU A 62 8.30 2.48 9.52
N GLN A 63 8.58 3.41 10.44
CA GLN A 63 9.83 4.20 10.43
C GLN A 63 11.05 3.37 10.88
N THR A 64 10.83 2.48 11.83
CA THR A 64 11.90 1.67 12.47
C THR A 64 12.11 0.32 11.78
N ARG A 65 11.27 -0.01 10.80
CA ARG A 65 11.36 -1.25 10.04
C ARG A 65 12.68 -1.36 9.26
N THR A 66 13.40 -2.46 9.44
CA THR A 66 14.59 -2.81 8.64
C THR A 66 14.21 -3.53 7.35
N SER A 67 15.09 -3.46 6.34
CA SER A 67 14.95 -4.25 5.13
C SER A 67 15.09 -5.75 5.45
N ARG A 68 14.32 -6.58 4.72
CA ARG A 68 14.37 -8.04 4.79
C ARG A 68 14.70 -8.68 3.44
N LEU A 69 15.09 -7.87 2.45
CA LEU A 69 15.34 -8.34 1.08
C LEU A 69 16.39 -9.46 1.04
N ASP A 70 17.46 -9.34 1.82
CA ASP A 70 18.52 -10.36 1.86
C ASP A 70 18.04 -11.73 2.36
N GLN A 71 16.96 -11.75 3.14
CA GLN A 71 16.38 -12.99 3.68
C GLN A 71 15.43 -13.66 2.68
N LEU A 72 14.95 -12.95 1.68
CA LEU A 72 13.96 -13.45 0.72
C LEU A 72 14.56 -14.45 -0.27
N ALA A 73 15.88 -14.42 -0.51
CA ALA A 73 16.55 -15.38 -1.38
C ALA A 73 16.41 -16.84 -0.89
N GLN A 74 16.13 -17.02 0.41
CA GLN A 74 15.93 -18.34 1.02
C GLN A 74 14.45 -18.76 1.07
N PHE A 75 13.53 -17.89 0.64
CA PHE A 75 12.12 -18.19 0.65
C PHE A 75 11.71 -18.88 -0.65
N ASP A 76 11.59 -20.20 -0.61
CA ASP A 76 11.39 -21.08 -1.78
C ASP A 76 9.91 -21.29 -2.18
N ARG A 77 8.96 -20.71 -1.44
CA ARG A 77 7.54 -20.87 -1.74
C ARG A 77 7.10 -19.93 -2.87
N PRO A 78 6.07 -20.31 -3.64
CA PRO A 78 5.49 -19.39 -4.63
C PRO A 78 4.99 -18.10 -3.99
N VAL A 79 5.28 -16.96 -4.61
CA VAL A 79 4.87 -15.63 -4.15
C VAL A 79 4.24 -14.86 -5.31
N LEU A 80 3.02 -14.38 -5.11
CA LEU A 80 2.42 -13.39 -5.99
C LEU A 80 2.72 -11.99 -5.47
N ILE A 81 3.32 -11.17 -6.32
CA ILE A 81 3.52 -9.74 -6.07
C ILE A 81 2.57 -8.99 -6.99
N LEU A 82 1.58 -8.34 -6.40
CA LEU A 82 0.57 -7.60 -7.13
C LEU A 82 0.60 -6.13 -6.74
N ARG A 83 0.50 -5.23 -7.71
CA ARG A 83 0.39 -3.79 -7.49
C ARG A 83 -0.52 -3.13 -8.51
N GLY A 84 -1.08 -1.97 -8.14
CA GLY A 84 -1.66 -1.08 -9.13
C GLY A 84 -0.57 -0.37 -9.93
N ALA A 85 -0.72 -0.28 -11.23
CA ALA A 85 0.28 0.35 -12.12
C ALA A 85 0.50 1.83 -11.76
N GLU A 86 -0.52 2.50 -11.24
CA GLU A 86 -0.55 3.92 -10.89
C GLU A 86 -0.29 4.19 -9.39
N ASP A 87 0.22 3.21 -8.63
CA ASP A 87 0.50 3.36 -7.20
C ASP A 87 1.54 4.47 -6.93
N GLN A 88 1.10 5.56 -6.31
CA GLN A 88 1.92 6.72 -5.95
C GLN A 88 2.64 6.57 -4.61
N ILE A 89 2.24 5.61 -3.77
CA ILE A 89 2.80 5.38 -2.44
C ILE A 89 3.97 4.40 -2.49
N CYS A 90 3.81 3.33 -3.27
CA CYS A 90 4.80 2.28 -3.45
C CYS A 90 5.25 2.24 -4.91
N PRO A 91 6.29 3.03 -5.29
CA PRO A 91 6.81 3.05 -6.64
C PRO A 91 7.20 1.67 -7.17
N ARG A 92 7.13 1.49 -8.49
CA ARG A 92 7.35 0.23 -9.19
C ARG A 92 8.62 -0.50 -8.75
N HIS A 93 9.73 0.22 -8.58
CA HIS A 93 11.01 -0.39 -8.22
C HIS A 93 10.97 -1.15 -6.89
N PHE A 94 10.12 -0.78 -5.92
CA PHE A 94 10.00 -1.57 -4.69
C PHE A 94 9.44 -2.96 -4.92
N HIS A 95 8.56 -3.10 -5.90
CA HIS A 95 7.94 -4.39 -6.26
C HIS A 95 8.85 -5.21 -7.17
N THR A 96 9.56 -4.56 -8.11
CA THR A 96 10.53 -5.26 -8.96
C THR A 96 11.76 -5.72 -8.17
N ASP A 97 12.24 -4.94 -7.19
CA ASP A 97 13.32 -5.34 -6.30
C ASP A 97 12.90 -6.55 -5.43
N LEU A 98 11.65 -6.53 -4.94
CA LEU A 98 11.08 -7.65 -4.20
C LEU A 98 10.99 -8.91 -5.09
N ALA A 99 10.51 -8.77 -6.33
CA ALA A 99 10.44 -9.87 -7.29
C ALA A 99 11.82 -10.43 -7.63
N ALA A 100 12.81 -9.57 -7.79
CA ALA A 100 14.19 -9.99 -8.06
C ALA A 100 14.85 -10.72 -6.88
N ALA A 101 14.45 -10.42 -5.64
CA ALA A 101 14.98 -11.05 -4.44
C ALA A 101 14.37 -12.43 -4.13
N LEU A 102 13.24 -12.77 -4.74
CA LEU A 102 12.49 -14.00 -4.48
C LEU A 102 12.70 -15.02 -5.61
N PRO A 103 13.09 -16.27 -5.33
CA PRO A 103 13.36 -17.28 -6.36
C PRO A 103 12.12 -17.71 -7.14
N ASN A 104 10.94 -17.68 -6.51
CA ASN A 104 9.67 -18.15 -7.08
C ASN A 104 8.60 -17.04 -7.09
N ALA A 105 8.99 -15.80 -7.46
CA ALA A 105 8.07 -14.69 -7.56
C ALA A 105 7.32 -14.67 -8.88
N HIS A 106 6.01 -14.39 -8.81
CA HIS A 106 5.18 -13.99 -9.93
C HIS A 106 4.77 -12.54 -9.73
N TYR A 107 5.22 -11.65 -10.61
CA TYR A 107 4.94 -10.22 -10.52
C TYR A 107 3.89 -9.82 -11.56
N GLN A 108 2.88 -9.07 -11.11
CA GLN A 108 1.83 -8.55 -11.98
C GLN A 108 1.39 -7.15 -11.57
N GLU A 109 1.06 -6.32 -12.56
CA GLU A 109 0.47 -4.99 -12.38
C GLU A 109 -0.99 -5.01 -12.84
N ILE A 110 -1.81 -4.17 -12.23
CA ILE A 110 -3.19 -3.89 -12.62
C ILE A 110 -3.23 -2.47 -13.17
N ASP A 111 -3.51 -2.35 -14.45
CA ASP A 111 -3.59 -1.06 -15.14
C ASP A 111 -4.74 -0.21 -14.57
N GLY A 112 -4.50 1.10 -14.45
CA GLY A 112 -5.50 2.04 -13.95
C GLY A 112 -5.86 1.89 -12.47
N ALA A 113 -5.15 1.06 -11.71
CA ALA A 113 -5.28 0.95 -10.26
C ALA A 113 -4.12 1.65 -9.54
N GLY A 114 -4.42 2.28 -8.41
CA GLY A 114 -3.45 2.94 -7.53
C GLY A 114 -2.96 2.03 -6.40
N HIS A 115 -2.91 2.58 -5.19
CA HIS A 115 -2.37 1.88 -4.02
C HIS A 115 -3.29 0.78 -3.47
N LEU A 116 -4.57 0.82 -3.79
CA LEU A 116 -5.60 -0.08 -3.27
C LEU A 116 -6.26 -0.91 -4.39
N PRO A 117 -5.50 -1.73 -5.16
CA PRO A 117 -6.06 -2.47 -6.29
C PRO A 117 -7.23 -3.39 -5.89
N THR A 118 -7.26 -3.88 -4.65
CA THR A 118 -8.37 -4.68 -4.12
C THR A 118 -9.70 -3.91 -4.03
N LEU A 119 -9.65 -2.60 -3.92
CA LEU A 119 -10.82 -1.72 -3.87
C LEU A 119 -11.07 -1.01 -5.20
N GLU A 120 -9.99 -0.70 -5.94
CA GLU A 120 -10.07 0.00 -7.21
C GLU A 120 -10.43 -0.92 -8.38
N ALA A 121 -9.92 -2.15 -8.38
CA ALA A 121 -10.12 -3.17 -9.42
C ALA A 121 -10.39 -4.55 -8.79
N PRO A 122 -11.47 -4.72 -8.00
CA PRO A 122 -11.70 -5.93 -7.20
C PRO A 122 -11.87 -7.19 -8.05
N ILE A 123 -12.54 -7.09 -9.18
CA ILE A 123 -12.79 -8.23 -10.07
C ILE A 123 -11.47 -8.73 -10.67
N GLU A 124 -10.70 -7.84 -11.28
CA GLU A 124 -9.40 -8.17 -11.88
C GLU A 124 -8.41 -8.69 -10.83
N THR A 125 -8.37 -8.05 -9.66
CA THR A 125 -7.56 -8.53 -8.53
C THR A 125 -7.92 -9.95 -8.12
N ALA A 126 -9.21 -10.24 -7.99
CA ALA A 126 -9.71 -11.58 -7.63
C ALA A 126 -9.39 -12.62 -8.72
N GLU A 127 -9.52 -12.28 -10.00
CA GLU A 127 -9.19 -13.16 -11.12
C GLU A 127 -7.70 -13.51 -11.16
N ILE A 128 -6.83 -12.54 -10.95
CA ILE A 128 -5.38 -12.75 -10.88
C ILE A 128 -5.02 -13.69 -9.73
N ILE A 129 -5.55 -13.44 -8.54
CA ILE A 129 -5.31 -14.27 -7.36
C ILE A 129 -5.84 -15.69 -7.60
N ALA A 130 -7.06 -15.83 -8.12
CA ALA A 130 -7.67 -17.13 -8.39
C ALA A 130 -6.86 -17.92 -9.44
N LYS A 131 -6.37 -17.26 -10.48
CA LYS A 131 -5.50 -17.87 -11.49
C LYS A 131 -4.18 -18.35 -10.89
N TRP A 132 -3.55 -17.52 -10.07
CA TRP A 132 -2.30 -17.86 -9.40
C TRP A 132 -2.45 -19.04 -8.43
N LEU A 133 -3.54 -19.10 -7.67
CA LEU A 133 -3.83 -20.20 -6.73
C LEU A 133 -4.12 -21.55 -7.41
N ARG A 134 -4.41 -21.56 -8.71
CA ARG A 134 -4.68 -22.81 -9.47
C ARG A 134 -3.42 -23.46 -10.06
N ILE A 135 -2.27 -22.82 -9.88
CA ILE A 135 -0.96 -23.36 -10.22
C ILE A 135 -0.49 -24.24 -9.07
#